data_0ac0690d7212c6f047a623ce734a23f0
#
_entry.id   0ac0690d7212c6f047a623ce734a23f0
#
_cell.length_a   1.000
_cell.length_b   1.000
_cell.length_c   1.000
_cell.angle_alpha   90.00
_cell.angle_beta   90.00
_cell.angle_gamma   90.00
#
_symmetry.space_group_name_H-M   'P 1'
#
loop_
_entity.id
_entity.type
_entity.pdbx_description
1 polymer ?
#
loop_
_entity_poly.entity_id
_entity_poly.type
_entity_poly.pdbx_seq_one_letter_code
_entity_poly.pdbx_strand_id
1 'polypeptide(L)'
;MKQTLLACAALSYAALSCAASERGIFGLYGDTPDAKHAWAIHDFNRPYPKQVETPEGKPPSDAIVLFDGTQKSIDENWCDAKGQPTKWRVKDGLFVCTPRSGVACTKRAFGDAQFHVEWLSPLEDAKKHGQLGGNSGVIPMGMYEIQILNSYDPDPNAKVERNYPDGIAASVYAQNPPLVNASRPAGVWQTYDIIFHQPIWKDGKVLHPGTVTVFHNGVLVQDAWELEGMGTHRVKRPLVQHATKLPWRLQDHGDPVPFRNIWIREIPSRWDNTTHSEMSAKEEDVRALREKTASALFAKIDVKVPDAKNVNGILEVLSYSKKPAYLAAAQSLCAGYDAWLKSLSSKDVAANRTYIAGTLKGFDVLIRNKVIGADDYPLRATLEQLNKQLNKKK
;
A
#
# COMPACT_ATOMS: atom_id res chain seq x y z
N MET A 1 -4.92 -10.76 37.63
CA MET A 1 -4.07 -11.18 36.49
C MET A 1 -4.52 -12.50 35.81
N LYS A 2 -5.13 -13.46 36.46
CA LYS A 2 -5.57 -14.73 35.82
C LYS A 2 -6.89 -14.63 35.04
N GLN A 3 -7.77 -13.68 35.32
CA GLN A 3 -9.04 -13.53 34.59
C GLN A 3 -8.89 -12.81 33.23
N THR A 4 -7.91 -11.94 33.07
CA THR A 4 -7.67 -11.21 31.81
C THR A 4 -7.04 -12.10 30.72
N LEU A 5 -6.28 -13.11 31.11
CA LEU A 5 -5.68 -14.08 30.17
C LEU A 5 -6.71 -15.07 29.58
N LEU A 6 -7.77 -15.41 30.33
CA LEU A 6 -8.83 -16.29 29.81
C LEU A 6 -9.72 -15.57 28.81
N ALA A 7 -9.97 -14.27 28.97
CA ALA A 7 -10.77 -13.49 28.03
C ALA A 7 -10.07 -13.31 26.66
N CYS A 8 -8.74 -13.10 26.65
CA CYS A 8 -7.97 -13.02 25.41
C CYS A 8 -7.86 -14.35 24.67
N ALA A 9 -7.78 -15.48 25.40
CA ALA A 9 -7.74 -16.80 24.78
C ALA A 9 -9.10 -17.19 24.17
N ALA A 10 -10.20 -16.82 24.81
CA ALA A 10 -11.55 -17.07 24.28
C ALA A 10 -11.88 -16.23 23.04
N LEU A 11 -11.43 -14.97 22.99
CA LEU A 11 -11.57 -14.10 21.81
C LEU A 11 -10.74 -14.60 20.61
N SER A 12 -9.52 -15.10 20.87
CA SER A 12 -8.69 -15.68 19.80
C SER A 12 -9.26 -16.99 19.25
N TYR A 13 -9.90 -17.82 20.11
CA TYR A 13 -10.54 -19.07 19.67
C TYR A 13 -11.84 -18.81 18.90
N ALA A 14 -12.64 -17.81 19.30
CA ALA A 14 -13.85 -17.41 18.60
C ALA A 14 -13.54 -16.79 17.22
N ALA A 15 -12.47 -15.97 17.11
CA ALA A 15 -12.03 -15.40 15.85
C ALA A 15 -11.49 -16.47 14.88
N LEU A 16 -10.71 -17.47 15.39
CA LEU A 16 -10.24 -18.61 14.62
C LEU A 16 -11.38 -19.54 14.16
N SER A 17 -12.41 -19.75 15.00
CA SER A 17 -13.57 -20.56 14.64
C SER A 17 -14.47 -19.85 13.63
N CYS A 18 -14.59 -18.51 13.69
CA CYS A 18 -15.34 -17.71 12.72
C CYS A 18 -14.63 -17.73 11.35
N ALA A 19 -13.32 -17.51 11.30
CA ALA A 19 -12.53 -17.59 10.07
C ALA A 19 -12.57 -19.00 9.44
N ALA A 20 -12.53 -20.05 10.25
CA ALA A 20 -12.65 -21.44 9.78
C ALA A 20 -14.08 -21.75 9.25
N SER A 21 -15.14 -21.14 9.82
CA SER A 21 -16.51 -21.30 9.35
C SER A 21 -16.78 -20.49 8.07
N GLU A 22 -16.13 -19.35 7.90
CA GLU A 22 -16.20 -18.53 6.70
C GLU A 22 -15.44 -19.15 5.52
N ARG A 23 -14.32 -19.83 5.77
CA ARG A 23 -13.55 -20.51 4.74
C ARG A 23 -14.31 -21.65 4.08
N GLY A 24 -15.31 -22.25 4.77
CA GLY A 24 -16.10 -23.36 4.29
C GLY A 24 -15.27 -24.52 3.79
N ILE A 25 -15.87 -25.37 2.95
CA ILE A 25 -15.19 -26.51 2.28
C ILE A 25 -14.44 -26.02 1.05
N PHE A 26 -14.79 -24.81 0.55
CA PHE A 26 -14.18 -24.15 -0.61
C PHE A 26 -13.43 -22.89 -0.19
N GLY A 27 -12.36 -22.54 -0.89
CA GLY A 27 -11.66 -21.29 -0.73
C GLY A 27 -12.42 -20.06 -1.26
N LEU A 28 -13.52 -20.25 -2.01
CA LEU A 28 -14.21 -19.19 -2.73
C LEU A 28 -15.57 -18.86 -2.14
N TYR A 29 -15.81 -17.57 -1.90
CA TYR A 29 -17.08 -17.08 -1.33
C TYR A 29 -17.80 -16.04 -2.18
N GLY A 30 -17.09 -15.30 -3.00
CA GLY A 30 -17.60 -14.22 -3.81
C GLY A 30 -17.40 -14.41 -5.29
N ASP A 31 -17.38 -13.30 -6.01
CA ASP A 31 -17.11 -13.31 -7.44
C ASP A 31 -15.70 -13.84 -7.71
N THR A 32 -15.58 -14.63 -8.76
CA THR A 32 -14.33 -15.30 -9.14
C THR A 32 -13.34 -14.32 -9.75
N PRO A 33 -12.03 -14.66 -9.78
CA PRO A 33 -11.03 -13.88 -10.50
C PRO A 33 -11.41 -13.61 -11.95
N ASP A 34 -11.07 -12.44 -12.47
CA ASP A 34 -11.34 -12.04 -13.85
C ASP A 34 -10.09 -11.45 -14.54
N ALA A 35 -10.26 -10.78 -15.68
CA ALA A 35 -9.15 -10.21 -16.44
C ALA A 35 -8.43 -9.06 -15.69
N LYS A 36 -9.10 -8.42 -14.73
CA LYS A 36 -8.58 -7.28 -13.96
C LYS A 36 -8.24 -7.62 -12.52
N HIS A 37 -8.76 -8.74 -12.00
CA HIS A 37 -8.63 -9.13 -10.59
C HIS A 37 -8.02 -10.54 -10.51
N ALA A 38 -6.86 -10.61 -9.88
CA ALA A 38 -6.11 -11.87 -9.75
C ALA A 38 -6.72 -12.83 -8.73
N TRP A 39 -7.53 -12.34 -7.80
CA TRP A 39 -8.16 -13.12 -6.73
C TRP A 39 -9.67 -12.89 -6.69
N ALA A 40 -10.39 -13.88 -6.16
CA ALA A 40 -11.81 -13.76 -5.89
C ALA A 40 -12.08 -12.75 -4.75
N ILE A 41 -13.35 -12.37 -4.62
CA ILE A 41 -13.80 -11.61 -3.44
C ILE A 41 -13.65 -12.49 -2.20
N HIS A 42 -13.03 -11.96 -1.14
CA HIS A 42 -12.70 -12.66 0.12
C HIS A 42 -11.81 -13.89 -0.06
N ASP A 43 -10.90 -13.83 -1.02
CA ASP A 43 -10.02 -14.92 -1.38
C ASP A 43 -8.91 -15.14 -0.34
N PHE A 44 -8.90 -16.31 0.29
CA PHE A 44 -7.86 -16.66 1.26
C PHE A 44 -6.50 -17.02 0.62
N ASN A 45 -6.43 -17.16 -0.71
CA ASN A 45 -5.17 -17.33 -1.43
C ASN A 45 -4.47 -16.00 -1.71
N ARG A 46 -5.18 -14.86 -1.54
CA ARG A 46 -4.60 -13.54 -1.65
C ARG A 46 -3.57 -13.34 -0.54
N PRO A 47 -2.34 -12.88 -0.85
CA PRO A 47 -1.33 -12.64 0.17
C PRO A 47 -1.80 -11.65 1.24
N TYR A 48 -1.60 -12.00 2.51
CA TYR A 48 -1.84 -11.08 3.60
C TYR A 48 -0.83 -9.93 3.57
N PRO A 49 -1.24 -8.69 3.87
CA PRO A 49 -0.32 -7.58 4.02
C PRO A 49 0.65 -7.84 5.18
N LYS A 50 1.90 -7.42 5.00
CA LYS A 50 2.92 -7.53 6.05
C LYS A 50 2.50 -6.71 7.27
N GLN A 51 2.61 -7.30 8.46
CA GLN A 51 2.42 -6.57 9.71
C GLN A 51 3.57 -5.57 9.91
N VAL A 52 3.22 -4.32 10.21
CA VAL A 52 4.14 -3.24 10.54
C VAL A 52 3.81 -2.77 11.95
N GLU A 53 4.82 -2.68 12.82
CA GLU A 53 4.66 -2.11 14.15
C GLU A 53 4.64 -0.58 14.04
N THR A 54 3.75 0.05 14.78
CA THR A 54 3.54 1.51 14.77
C THR A 54 3.57 2.06 16.20
N PRO A 55 4.75 2.08 16.86
CA PRO A 55 4.85 2.60 18.21
C PRO A 55 4.61 4.11 18.22
N GLU A 56 3.89 4.59 19.25
CA GLU A 56 3.54 6.00 19.38
C GLU A 56 4.79 6.90 19.38
N GLY A 57 4.78 7.96 18.57
CA GLY A 57 5.85 8.94 18.47
C GLY A 57 7.17 8.41 17.87
N LYS A 58 7.17 7.21 17.29
CA LYS A 58 8.36 6.61 16.68
C LYS A 58 8.08 6.22 15.22
N PRO A 59 9.15 6.06 14.41
CA PRO A 59 9.01 5.55 13.06
C PRO A 59 8.36 4.16 13.00
N PRO A 60 7.56 3.85 11.95
CA PRO A 60 7.09 2.49 11.69
C PRO A 60 8.25 1.51 11.54
N SER A 61 8.05 0.24 11.90
CA SER A 61 9.12 -0.77 11.91
C SER A 61 9.71 -1.10 10.54
N ASP A 62 9.05 -0.72 9.44
CA ASP A 62 9.54 -0.85 8.07
C ASP A 62 10.09 0.47 7.48
N ALA A 63 10.18 1.52 8.30
CA ALA A 63 10.79 2.79 7.90
C ALA A 63 12.32 2.73 8.02
N ILE A 64 12.97 3.49 7.17
CA ILE A 64 14.41 3.77 7.23
C ILE A 64 14.56 5.06 8.02
N VAL A 65 15.16 4.98 9.20
CA VAL A 65 15.44 6.15 10.02
C VAL A 65 16.65 6.89 9.42
N LEU A 66 16.41 8.09 8.94
CA LEU A 66 17.45 8.93 8.33
C LEU A 66 18.16 9.80 9.36
N PHE A 67 17.45 10.19 10.44
CA PHE A 67 18.03 10.92 11.56
C PHE A 67 17.32 10.57 12.87
N ASP A 68 18.09 10.10 13.85
CA ASP A 68 17.63 9.64 15.16
C ASP A 68 18.12 10.53 16.33
N GLY A 69 18.72 11.68 16.05
CA GLY A 69 19.32 12.58 17.03
C GLY A 69 20.83 12.41 17.18
N THR A 70 21.47 11.48 16.45
CA THR A 70 22.90 11.17 16.60
C THR A 70 23.75 11.61 15.40
N GLN A 71 25.03 11.91 15.65
CA GLN A 71 25.98 12.18 14.56
C GLN A 71 26.15 10.94 13.67
N LYS A 72 26.09 9.75 14.26
CA LYS A 72 26.18 8.49 13.52
C LYS A 72 25.12 8.41 12.43
N SER A 73 23.87 8.77 12.73
CA SER A 73 22.79 8.74 11.73
C SER A 73 23.01 9.74 10.59
N ILE A 74 23.67 10.90 10.88
CA ILE A 74 24.07 11.82 9.81
C ILE A 74 25.17 11.19 8.96
N ASP A 75 26.21 10.66 9.59
CA ASP A 75 27.35 10.07 8.88
C ASP A 75 26.95 8.85 8.02
N GLU A 76 25.93 8.10 8.43
CA GLU A 76 25.41 6.95 7.69
C GLU A 76 24.50 7.36 6.53
N ASN A 77 23.65 8.37 6.72
CA ASN A 77 22.52 8.63 5.81
C ASN A 77 22.65 9.91 4.97
N TRP A 78 23.51 10.86 5.36
CA TRP A 78 23.55 12.18 4.73
C TRP A 78 24.91 12.54 4.15
N CYS A 79 24.88 13.29 3.05
CA CYS A 79 26.06 13.85 2.37
C CYS A 79 25.72 15.24 1.82
N ASP A 80 26.72 15.93 1.28
CA ASP A 80 26.52 17.14 0.48
C ASP A 80 26.13 16.80 -0.97
N ALA A 81 25.90 17.81 -1.80
CA ALA A 81 25.54 17.63 -3.22
C ALA A 81 26.62 16.93 -4.06
N LYS A 82 27.85 16.80 -3.55
CA LYS A 82 28.98 16.13 -4.21
C LYS A 82 29.24 14.73 -3.64
N GLY A 83 28.38 14.24 -2.72
CA GLY A 83 28.56 12.95 -2.06
C GLY A 83 29.62 12.96 -0.94
N GLN A 84 30.12 14.14 -0.54
CA GLN A 84 31.04 14.29 0.58
C GLN A 84 30.28 14.44 1.90
N PRO A 85 30.91 14.24 3.07
CA PRO A 85 30.25 14.48 4.35
C PRO A 85 29.58 15.86 4.40
N THR A 86 28.31 15.90 4.80
CA THR A 86 27.60 17.16 4.95
C THR A 86 28.23 18.04 6.04
N LYS A 87 28.14 19.36 5.87
CA LYS A 87 28.57 20.33 6.88
C LYS A 87 27.46 20.63 7.92
N TRP A 88 26.26 20.12 7.68
CA TRP A 88 25.20 20.16 8.68
C TRP A 88 25.59 19.29 9.88
N ARG A 89 25.15 19.63 11.07
CA ARG A 89 25.65 19.01 12.31
C ARG A 89 24.56 18.70 13.30
N VAL A 90 24.85 17.80 14.21
CA VAL A 90 24.04 17.62 15.40
C VAL A 90 24.31 18.73 16.40
N LYS A 91 23.25 19.39 16.85
CA LYS A 91 23.27 20.32 17.99
C LYS A 91 22.07 19.99 18.86
N ASP A 92 22.31 19.67 20.12
CA ASP A 92 21.28 19.32 21.10
C ASP A 92 20.31 18.20 20.63
N GLY A 93 20.85 17.18 19.94
CA GLY A 93 20.05 16.10 19.37
C GLY A 93 19.25 16.46 18.11
N LEU A 94 19.51 17.63 17.54
CA LEU A 94 18.83 18.13 16.33
C LEU A 94 19.78 18.16 15.14
N PHE A 95 19.28 17.87 13.95
CA PHE A 95 19.99 18.03 12.69
C PHE A 95 19.83 19.47 12.22
N VAL A 96 20.86 20.29 12.38
CA VAL A 96 20.76 21.73 12.15
C VAL A 96 21.45 22.12 10.86
N CYS A 97 20.75 22.87 10.01
CA CYS A 97 21.32 23.50 8.83
C CYS A 97 22.47 24.40 9.24
N THR A 98 23.63 24.23 8.62
CA THR A 98 24.73 25.18 8.70
C THR A 98 24.57 26.17 7.55
N PRO A 99 24.23 27.43 7.83
CA PRO A 99 23.95 28.42 6.79
C PRO A 99 25.06 28.55 5.73
N ARG A 100 24.66 28.58 4.48
CA ARG A 100 25.56 28.73 3.30
C ARG A 100 26.54 27.57 3.13
N SER A 101 26.24 26.41 3.68
CA SER A 101 27.09 25.21 3.53
C SER A 101 26.63 24.27 2.40
N GLY A 102 25.49 24.55 1.80
CA GLY A 102 24.84 23.76 0.78
C GLY A 102 23.82 22.76 1.34
N VAL A 103 23.10 22.14 0.46
CA VAL A 103 22.03 21.17 0.78
C VAL A 103 22.56 19.93 1.49
N ALA A 104 21.73 19.33 2.34
CA ALA A 104 21.93 17.98 2.84
C ALA A 104 21.15 17.00 1.94
N CYS A 105 21.85 16.00 1.39
CA CYS A 105 21.32 14.98 0.50
C CYS A 105 21.29 13.63 1.20
N THR A 106 20.25 12.82 0.98
CA THR A 106 20.31 11.41 1.40
C THR A 106 21.36 10.67 0.57
N LYS A 107 22.19 9.83 1.19
CA LYS A 107 23.14 8.98 0.48
C LYS A 107 22.45 7.93 -0.38
N ARG A 108 21.36 7.37 0.15
CA ARG A 108 20.48 6.45 -0.59
C ARG A 108 19.51 7.25 -1.46
N ALA A 109 19.32 6.77 -2.68
CA ALA A 109 18.31 7.29 -3.61
C ALA A 109 16.93 6.64 -3.35
N PHE A 110 15.87 7.43 -3.44
CA PHE A 110 14.48 7.00 -3.25
C PHE A 110 13.62 7.50 -4.41
N GLY A 111 12.58 6.70 -4.75
CA GLY A 111 11.50 7.07 -5.65
C GLY A 111 10.21 7.32 -4.88
N ASP A 112 9.20 6.49 -5.14
CA ASP A 112 7.92 6.54 -4.43
C ASP A 112 8.12 6.25 -2.94
N ALA A 113 7.69 7.18 -2.09
CA ALA A 113 7.95 7.09 -0.67
C ALA A 113 6.92 7.85 0.18
N GLN A 114 6.78 7.40 1.42
CA GLN A 114 6.27 8.17 2.55
C GLN A 114 7.47 8.75 3.30
N PHE A 115 7.48 10.05 3.51
CA PHE A 115 8.56 10.76 4.21
C PHE A 115 7.98 11.56 5.36
N HIS A 116 8.59 11.43 6.52
CA HIS A 116 8.25 12.20 7.71
C HIS A 116 9.43 13.03 8.15
N VAL A 117 9.14 14.26 8.55
CA VAL A 117 10.13 15.16 9.14
C VAL A 117 9.47 16.15 10.10
N GLU A 118 10.13 16.39 11.22
CA GLU A 118 9.79 17.48 12.11
C GLU A 118 10.83 18.60 11.95
N TRP A 119 10.33 19.85 11.84
CA TRP A 119 11.17 21.03 11.64
C TRP A 119 10.67 22.21 12.48
N LEU A 120 11.52 23.19 12.67
CA LEU A 120 11.23 24.34 13.50
C LEU A 120 11.71 25.63 12.82
N SER A 121 10.85 26.63 12.67
CA SER A 121 11.31 27.98 12.41
C SER A 121 11.95 28.54 13.66
N PRO A 122 13.20 29.04 13.63
CA PRO A 122 13.85 29.64 14.79
C PRO A 122 12.99 30.77 15.41
N LEU A 123 12.97 30.88 16.75
CA LEU A 123 12.13 31.87 17.44
C LEU A 123 12.51 33.31 17.09
N GLU A 124 13.78 33.56 16.84
CA GLU A 124 14.30 34.85 16.37
C GLU A 124 13.73 35.25 15.00
N ASP A 125 13.17 34.31 14.26
CA ASP A 125 12.54 34.57 12.97
C ASP A 125 11.06 34.93 13.07
N ALA A 126 10.49 34.98 14.28
CA ALA A 126 9.07 35.29 14.51
C ALA A 126 8.60 36.64 13.89
N LYS A 127 9.51 37.59 13.75
CA LYS A 127 9.25 38.90 13.15
C LYS A 127 9.72 39.06 11.71
N LYS A 128 10.32 38.03 11.14
CA LYS A 128 10.72 38.03 9.74
C LYS A 128 9.52 37.70 8.84
N HIS A 129 9.42 38.40 7.73
CA HIS A 129 8.35 38.29 6.77
C HIS A 129 8.87 37.85 5.39
N GLY A 130 7.97 37.46 4.50
CA GLY A 130 8.30 36.98 3.16
C GLY A 130 9.17 35.71 3.21
N GLN A 131 10.22 35.68 2.42
CA GLN A 131 11.14 34.52 2.31
C GLN A 131 12.30 34.55 3.32
N LEU A 132 12.24 35.39 4.35
CA LEU A 132 13.39 35.67 5.22
C LEU A 132 13.38 34.90 6.55
N GLY A 133 12.34 34.15 6.89
CA GLY A 133 12.22 33.52 8.20
C GLY A 133 12.16 32.01 8.14
N GLY A 134 13.22 31.32 8.65
CA GLY A 134 13.24 29.88 8.75
C GLY A 134 13.10 29.17 7.39
N ASN A 135 13.70 29.75 6.35
CA ASN A 135 13.57 29.28 4.99
C ASN A 135 14.42 28.01 4.76
N SER A 136 13.76 26.98 4.30
CA SER A 136 14.33 25.69 3.91
C SER A 136 13.34 24.97 2.98
N GLY A 137 13.56 23.69 2.71
CA GLY A 137 12.66 22.87 1.91
C GLY A 137 12.98 21.38 2.01
N VAL A 138 11.95 20.55 1.90
CA VAL A 138 12.11 19.13 1.61
C VAL A 138 11.99 18.96 0.10
N ILE A 139 13.01 18.39 -0.53
CA ILE A 139 13.07 18.28 -1.99
C ILE A 139 13.11 16.80 -2.39
N PRO A 140 11.94 16.14 -2.57
CA PRO A 140 11.85 14.81 -3.14
C PRO A 140 12.67 14.70 -4.43
N MET A 141 13.48 13.64 -4.51
CA MET A 141 14.36 13.36 -5.65
C MET A 141 15.29 14.51 -6.03
N GLY A 142 15.46 15.52 -5.13
CA GLY A 142 16.26 16.71 -5.38
C GLY A 142 15.70 17.64 -6.45
N MET A 143 14.43 17.51 -6.81
CA MET A 143 13.78 18.22 -7.91
C MET A 143 12.48 18.92 -7.53
N TYR A 144 11.68 18.36 -6.61
CA TYR A 144 10.32 18.81 -6.31
C TYR A 144 10.25 19.36 -4.90
N GLU A 145 10.25 20.67 -4.76
CA GLU A 145 10.36 21.32 -3.45
C GLU A 145 9.02 21.44 -2.73
N ILE A 146 8.96 20.91 -1.51
CA ILE A 146 7.93 21.21 -0.53
C ILE A 146 8.52 22.26 0.42
N GLN A 147 8.00 23.47 0.34
CA GLN A 147 8.53 24.65 1.03
C GLN A 147 8.49 24.50 2.55
N ILE A 148 9.57 24.90 3.21
CA ILE A 148 9.64 25.16 4.65
C ILE A 148 9.88 26.65 4.85
N LEU A 149 9.01 27.28 5.65
CA LEU A 149 9.07 28.72 5.91
C LEU A 149 8.30 29.08 7.17
N ASN A 150 8.68 30.11 7.90
CA ASN A 150 7.82 30.73 8.90
C ASN A 150 6.62 31.39 8.20
N SER A 151 5.49 30.72 8.19
CA SER A 151 4.27 31.15 7.49
C SER A 151 3.09 31.33 8.43
N TYR A 152 3.34 31.33 9.76
CA TYR A 152 2.28 31.55 10.74
C TYR A 152 1.74 32.98 10.61
N ASP A 153 0.44 33.12 10.46
CA ASP A 153 -0.28 34.37 10.31
C ASP A 153 -1.42 34.43 11.33
N PRO A 154 -1.20 35.07 12.49
CA PRO A 154 -2.21 35.14 13.55
C PRO A 154 -3.36 36.10 13.22
N ASP A 155 -3.14 37.05 12.31
CA ASP A 155 -4.14 38.01 11.87
C ASP A 155 -4.11 38.16 10.34
N PRO A 156 -4.97 37.44 9.62
CA PRO A 156 -5.03 37.53 8.16
C PRO A 156 -5.45 38.91 7.64
N ASN A 157 -5.92 39.81 8.50
CA ASN A 157 -6.29 41.19 8.14
C ASN A 157 -5.18 42.20 8.47
N ALA A 158 -4.11 41.76 9.12
CA ALA A 158 -2.99 42.66 9.42
C ALA A 158 -2.35 43.16 8.12
N LYS A 159 -1.96 44.47 8.16
CA LYS A 159 -1.21 45.10 7.06
C LYS A 159 0.29 44.75 7.16
N VAL A 160 0.63 43.48 7.04
CA VAL A 160 2.00 42.98 6.97
C VAL A 160 2.34 42.52 5.57
N GLU A 161 3.61 42.62 5.19
CA GLU A 161 4.07 42.03 3.92
C GLU A 161 4.02 40.54 4.04
N ARG A 162 3.12 39.89 3.29
CA ARG A 162 2.99 38.47 3.21
C ARG A 162 3.84 37.93 2.09
N ASN A 163 4.16 36.61 2.20
CA ASN A 163 4.77 35.93 1.10
C ASN A 163 3.74 35.63 -0.02
N TYR A 164 4.23 35.34 -1.21
CA TYR A 164 3.38 34.84 -2.31
C TYR A 164 2.80 33.47 -1.93
N PRO A 165 1.55 33.15 -2.30
CA PRO A 165 0.86 31.94 -1.83
C PRO A 165 1.53 30.62 -2.17
N ASP A 166 2.17 30.52 -3.35
CA ASP A 166 2.89 29.33 -3.83
C ASP A 166 4.34 29.24 -3.31
N GLY A 167 4.67 30.02 -2.30
CA GLY A 167 5.96 30.00 -1.61
C GLY A 167 5.86 30.04 -0.08
N ILE A 168 4.66 29.83 0.51
CA ILE A 168 4.50 29.63 1.94
C ILE A 168 4.79 28.18 2.33
N ALA A 169 4.89 27.87 3.63
CA ALA A 169 5.09 26.51 4.12
C ALA A 169 4.10 25.51 3.49
N ALA A 170 4.61 24.35 3.11
CA ALA A 170 3.89 23.27 2.47
C ALA A 170 3.38 23.54 1.03
N SER A 171 3.77 24.68 0.41
CA SER A 171 3.58 24.82 -1.05
C SER A 171 4.41 23.78 -1.80
N VAL A 172 3.89 23.28 -2.92
CA VAL A 172 4.74 22.77 -4.01
C VAL A 172 5.34 24.03 -4.65
N TYR A 173 6.58 24.34 -4.31
CA TYR A 173 7.17 25.67 -4.52
C TYR A 173 7.08 26.12 -5.98
N ALA A 174 6.58 27.35 -6.17
CA ALA A 174 6.36 27.99 -7.47
C ALA A 174 5.42 27.18 -8.41
N GLN A 175 4.60 26.27 -7.86
CA GLN A 175 3.59 25.52 -8.61
C GLN A 175 2.21 25.66 -7.96
N ASN A 176 2.07 25.25 -6.70
CA ASN A 176 0.77 25.21 -6.03
C ASN A 176 0.84 25.64 -4.56
N PRO A 177 0.01 26.59 -4.11
CA PRO A 177 -0.11 26.89 -2.69
C PRO A 177 -0.75 25.72 -1.91
N PRO A 178 -0.58 25.65 -0.58
CA PRO A 178 -1.32 24.71 0.23
C PRO A 178 -2.82 25.05 0.23
N LEU A 179 -3.67 24.03 0.39
CA LEU A 179 -5.14 24.21 0.50
C LEU A 179 -5.52 25.13 1.66
N VAL A 180 -4.79 25.04 2.75
CA VAL A 180 -4.92 25.89 3.93
C VAL A 180 -3.54 26.12 4.56
N ASN A 181 -3.37 27.24 5.27
CA ASN A 181 -2.16 27.48 6.07
C ASN A 181 -2.28 26.81 7.44
N ALA A 182 -1.60 25.68 7.62
CA ALA A 182 -1.58 24.91 8.86
C ALA A 182 -0.35 25.20 9.74
N SER A 183 0.37 26.30 9.48
CA SER A 183 1.59 26.68 10.21
C SER A 183 1.31 27.01 11.67
N ARG A 184 2.23 26.61 12.54
CA ARG A 184 2.31 27.03 13.94
C ARG A 184 3.30 28.19 14.08
N PRO A 185 3.27 28.97 15.18
CA PRO A 185 4.22 30.07 15.41
C PRO A 185 5.68 29.62 15.35
N ALA A 186 6.59 30.54 15.02
CA ALA A 186 8.03 30.32 15.18
C ALA A 186 8.35 29.86 16.62
N GLY A 187 9.35 28.99 16.77
CA GLY A 187 9.68 28.36 18.04
C GLY A 187 8.78 27.17 18.41
N VAL A 188 7.80 26.81 17.56
CA VAL A 188 6.94 25.62 17.75
C VAL A 188 7.22 24.61 16.65
N TRP A 189 7.39 23.34 17.04
CA TRP A 189 7.65 22.24 16.11
C TRP A 189 6.51 22.05 15.11
N GLN A 190 6.87 21.91 13.86
CA GLN A 190 6.02 21.57 12.72
C GLN A 190 6.28 20.14 12.29
N THR A 191 5.30 19.48 11.68
CA THR A 191 5.46 18.16 11.10
C THR A 191 5.06 18.15 9.64
N TYR A 192 5.82 17.49 8.79
CA TYR A 192 5.38 17.11 7.46
C TYR A 192 5.32 15.59 7.35
N ASP A 193 4.19 15.08 6.87
CA ASP A 193 4.04 13.76 6.33
C ASP A 193 3.77 13.87 4.83
N ILE A 194 4.73 13.43 4.02
CA ILE A 194 4.72 13.59 2.57
C ILE A 194 4.58 12.22 1.93
N ILE A 195 3.57 12.03 1.07
CA ILE A 195 3.44 10.87 0.20
C ILE A 195 3.79 11.34 -1.21
N PHE A 196 4.85 10.77 -1.76
CA PHE A 196 5.39 11.15 -3.06
C PHE A 196 5.36 9.97 -4.01
N HIS A 197 4.83 10.20 -5.21
CA HIS A 197 4.90 9.30 -6.35
C HIS A 197 5.64 9.98 -7.48
N GLN A 198 6.69 9.35 -7.96
CA GLN A 198 7.52 9.88 -9.04
C GLN A 198 6.79 9.91 -10.38
N PRO A 199 7.18 10.79 -11.31
CA PRO A 199 6.72 10.73 -12.69
C PRO A 199 7.15 9.42 -13.36
N ILE A 200 6.23 8.84 -14.14
CA ILE A 200 6.49 7.64 -14.94
C ILE A 200 6.63 8.04 -16.41
N TRP A 201 7.68 7.55 -17.03
CA TRP A 201 8.02 7.86 -18.42
C TRP A 201 7.95 6.61 -19.29
N LYS A 202 7.45 6.78 -20.51
CA LYS A 202 7.49 5.76 -21.55
C LYS A 202 7.84 6.42 -22.90
N ASP A 203 8.85 5.90 -23.54
CA ASP A 203 9.30 6.37 -24.87
C ASP A 203 9.54 7.90 -24.92
N GLY A 204 10.16 8.45 -23.87
CA GLY A 204 10.47 9.88 -23.75
C GLY A 204 9.28 10.78 -23.41
N LYS A 205 8.07 10.22 -23.22
CA LYS A 205 6.86 10.95 -22.87
C LYS A 205 6.43 10.66 -21.43
N VAL A 206 5.85 11.64 -20.77
CA VAL A 206 5.22 11.46 -19.46
C VAL A 206 4.03 10.54 -19.63
N LEU A 207 4.06 9.38 -18.98
CA LEU A 207 2.90 8.48 -18.88
C LEU A 207 2.02 8.88 -17.68
N HIS A 208 2.67 9.20 -16.56
CA HIS A 208 2.03 9.72 -15.34
C HIS A 208 2.91 10.83 -14.78
N PRO A 209 2.35 12.01 -14.48
CA PRO A 209 3.15 13.16 -14.05
C PRO A 209 3.79 13.00 -12.66
N GLY A 210 3.39 12.00 -11.91
CA GLY A 210 3.73 11.87 -10.50
C GLY A 210 2.83 12.75 -9.64
N THR A 211 2.78 12.46 -8.34
CA THR A 211 1.92 13.21 -7.41
C THR A 211 2.59 13.43 -6.07
N VAL A 212 2.16 14.49 -5.38
CA VAL A 212 2.54 14.73 -4.00
C VAL A 212 1.31 15.02 -3.14
N THR A 213 1.23 14.32 -2.00
CA THR A 213 0.26 14.59 -0.93
C THR A 213 1.04 15.02 0.30
N VAL A 214 0.63 16.10 0.95
CA VAL A 214 1.31 16.64 2.14
C VAL A 214 0.30 16.84 3.26
N PHE A 215 0.63 16.30 4.43
CA PHE A 215 0.00 16.69 5.69
C PHE A 215 0.96 17.59 6.45
N HIS A 216 0.51 18.79 6.80
CA HIS A 216 1.21 19.74 7.65
C HIS A 216 0.53 19.79 9.01
N ASN A 217 1.23 19.41 10.07
CA ASN A 217 0.67 19.30 11.41
C ASN A 217 -0.62 18.44 11.50
N GLY A 218 -0.69 17.38 10.69
CA GLY A 218 -1.85 16.48 10.58
C GLY A 218 -2.98 17.00 9.69
N VAL A 219 -2.86 18.20 9.11
CA VAL A 219 -3.84 18.77 8.20
C VAL A 219 -3.44 18.52 6.76
N LEU A 220 -4.36 17.99 5.93
CA LEU A 220 -4.13 17.81 4.49
C LEU A 220 -4.00 19.17 3.81
N VAL A 221 -2.85 19.42 3.19
CA VAL A 221 -2.54 20.71 2.56
C VAL A 221 -2.17 20.57 1.07
N GLN A 222 -1.75 19.41 0.64
CA GLN A 222 -1.62 19.04 -0.79
C GLN A 222 -2.32 17.69 -0.98
N ASP A 223 -3.27 17.61 -1.88
CA ASP A 223 -4.08 16.42 -2.14
C ASP A 223 -3.74 15.84 -3.52
N ALA A 224 -2.82 14.89 -3.53
CA ALA A 224 -2.35 14.20 -4.72
C ALA A 224 -2.06 15.16 -5.90
N TRP A 225 -1.47 16.33 -5.60
CA TRP A 225 -1.15 17.33 -6.61
C TRP A 225 -0.23 16.73 -7.67
N GLU A 226 -0.63 16.83 -8.93
CA GLU A 226 0.17 16.37 -10.06
C GLU A 226 1.36 17.30 -10.29
N LEU A 227 2.57 16.72 -10.38
CA LEU A 227 3.79 17.48 -10.57
C LEU A 227 3.85 18.06 -11.98
N GLU A 228 4.05 19.36 -12.08
CA GLU A 228 4.16 20.05 -13.36
C GLU A 228 5.61 20.24 -13.82
N GLY A 229 6.57 20.01 -12.91
CA GLY A 229 8.01 20.18 -13.18
C GLY A 229 8.76 20.68 -11.95
N MET A 230 9.89 21.34 -12.18
CA MET A 230 10.68 21.97 -11.11
C MET A 230 10.25 23.43 -10.95
N GLY A 231 9.83 23.80 -9.73
CA GLY A 231 9.67 25.20 -9.34
C GLY A 231 11.03 25.84 -9.01
N THR A 232 11.30 27.01 -9.53
CA THR A 232 12.42 27.85 -9.09
C THR A 232 11.91 29.29 -8.96
N HIS A 233 12.64 30.15 -8.21
CA HIS A 233 12.19 31.52 -8.00
C HIS A 233 11.79 32.20 -9.31
N ARG A 234 10.49 32.54 -9.43
CA ARG A 234 9.86 33.20 -10.58
C ARG A 234 9.98 32.46 -11.93
N VAL A 235 10.38 31.17 -11.92
CA VAL A 235 10.52 30.39 -13.15
C VAL A 235 9.87 29.03 -13.00
N LYS A 236 8.93 28.74 -13.87
CA LYS A 236 8.31 27.41 -14.04
C LYS A 236 9.10 26.61 -15.09
N ARG A 237 9.52 25.42 -14.73
CA ARG A 237 10.22 24.49 -15.63
C ARG A 237 9.37 23.26 -15.87
N PRO A 238 9.33 22.72 -17.08
CA PRO A 238 8.57 21.51 -17.38
C PRO A 238 9.18 20.30 -16.66
N LEU A 239 8.39 19.23 -16.56
CA LEU A 239 8.89 17.92 -16.19
C LEU A 239 9.98 17.46 -17.19
N VAL A 240 11.07 16.94 -16.65
CA VAL A 240 12.14 16.34 -17.43
C VAL A 240 12.33 14.89 -16.99
N GLN A 241 12.65 14.01 -17.95
CA GLN A 241 12.92 12.61 -17.62
C GLN A 241 14.15 12.49 -16.74
N HIS A 242 14.03 11.70 -15.69
CA HIS A 242 15.08 11.43 -14.72
C HIS A 242 15.08 9.95 -14.31
N ALA A 243 16.06 9.53 -13.52
CA ALA A 243 16.10 8.20 -12.95
C ALA A 243 14.91 7.96 -12.01
N THR A 244 14.50 6.70 -11.85
CA THR A 244 13.36 6.30 -11.01
C THR A 244 13.62 6.48 -9.51
N LYS A 245 14.89 6.61 -9.11
CA LYS A 245 15.30 6.92 -7.74
C LYS A 245 16.42 7.94 -7.77
N LEU A 246 16.30 8.97 -6.95
CA LEU A 246 17.34 10.00 -6.76
C LEU A 246 17.44 10.34 -5.27
N PRO A 247 18.55 10.95 -4.80
CA PRO A 247 18.66 11.47 -3.45
C PRO A 247 17.59 12.51 -3.14
N TRP A 248 16.98 12.43 -1.96
CA TRP A 248 16.15 13.49 -1.41
C TRP A 248 17.03 14.54 -0.74
N ARG A 249 16.56 15.76 -0.63
CA ARG A 249 17.36 16.87 -0.10
C ARG A 249 16.60 17.67 0.94
N LEU A 250 17.37 18.22 1.89
CA LEU A 250 16.95 19.33 2.72
C LEU A 250 17.71 20.57 2.23
N GLN A 251 16.98 21.70 2.07
CA GLN A 251 17.51 22.91 1.48
C GLN A 251 18.25 23.73 2.54
N ASP A 252 19.42 24.30 2.16
CA ASP A 252 20.07 25.40 2.84
C ASP A 252 19.74 26.70 2.10
N HIS A 253 18.92 27.55 2.71
CA HIS A 253 18.61 28.88 2.20
C HIS A 253 19.24 30.00 3.05
N GLY A 254 20.18 29.65 3.94
CA GLY A 254 20.89 30.58 4.79
C GLY A 254 20.31 30.73 6.21
N ASP A 255 19.23 30.02 6.53
CA ASP A 255 18.64 29.99 7.86
C ASP A 255 19.03 28.68 8.60
N PRO A 256 19.34 28.74 9.91
CA PRO A 256 19.75 27.58 10.70
C PRO A 256 18.53 26.75 11.16
N VAL A 257 17.72 26.29 10.22
CA VAL A 257 16.52 25.47 10.50
C VAL A 257 16.93 24.16 11.16
N PRO A 258 16.41 23.80 12.33
CA PRO A 258 16.63 22.52 12.96
C PRO A 258 15.57 21.50 12.54
N PHE A 259 16.01 20.26 12.42
CA PHE A 259 15.20 19.10 12.07
C PHE A 259 15.37 17.98 13.09
N ARG A 260 14.35 17.15 13.26
CA ARG A 260 14.38 15.93 14.04
C ARG A 260 13.41 14.88 13.49
N ASN A 261 13.48 13.66 14.02
CA ASN A 261 12.56 12.56 13.69
C ASN A 261 12.36 12.41 12.18
N ILE A 262 13.50 12.23 11.44
CA ILE A 262 13.46 12.11 9.98
C ILE A 262 13.50 10.64 9.60
N TRP A 263 12.46 10.19 8.91
CA TRP A 263 12.40 8.84 8.37
C TRP A 263 11.72 8.79 7.01
N ILE A 264 12.04 7.75 6.27
CA ILE A 264 11.44 7.48 4.97
C ILE A 264 11.04 6.02 4.87
N ARG A 265 9.92 5.77 4.23
CA ARG A 265 9.41 4.45 3.94
C ARG A 265 9.17 4.34 2.45
N GLU A 266 9.89 3.43 1.78
CA GLU A 266 9.61 3.17 0.37
C GLU A 266 8.25 2.52 0.23
N ILE A 267 7.44 3.05 -0.66
CA ILE A 267 6.14 2.47 -1.02
C ILE A 267 6.21 1.92 -2.44
N PRO A 268 5.46 0.85 -2.75
CA PRO A 268 5.36 0.36 -4.12
C PRO A 268 4.87 1.46 -5.05
N SER A 269 5.38 1.47 -6.27
CA SER A 269 4.89 2.41 -7.27
C SER A 269 3.38 2.25 -7.43
N ARG A 270 2.67 3.36 -7.45
CA ARG A 270 1.22 3.39 -7.70
C ARG A 270 0.85 2.77 -9.06
N TRP A 271 1.81 2.73 -9.94
CA TRP A 271 1.69 2.23 -11.31
C TRP A 271 2.43 0.91 -11.54
N ASP A 272 3.08 0.38 -10.50
CA ASP A 272 3.65 -0.95 -10.49
C ASP A 272 2.61 -1.93 -9.95
N ASN A 273 2.03 -2.65 -10.86
CA ASN A 273 0.83 -3.47 -10.73
C ASN A 273 0.96 -4.72 -9.88
N THR A 274 2.14 -4.98 -9.32
CA THR A 274 2.36 -6.25 -8.61
C THR A 274 1.83 -6.24 -7.18
N THR A 275 1.52 -5.07 -6.60
CA THR A 275 1.24 -4.98 -5.16
C THR A 275 0.09 -4.08 -4.71
N HIS A 276 -0.31 -3.04 -5.46
CA HIS A 276 -1.24 -2.04 -4.94
C HIS A 276 -2.51 -1.80 -5.74
N SER A 277 -2.50 -2.00 -7.02
CA SER A 277 -3.66 -1.72 -7.83
C SER A 277 -3.85 -2.81 -8.88
N GLU A 278 -4.65 -3.78 -8.54
CA GLU A 278 -5.16 -4.73 -9.53
C GLU A 278 -5.81 -3.99 -10.71
N MET A 279 -6.28 -2.76 -10.50
CA MET A 279 -6.93 -1.93 -11.52
C MET A 279 -5.96 -1.34 -12.55
N SER A 280 -4.69 -1.20 -12.22
CA SER A 280 -3.65 -0.74 -13.15
C SER A 280 -2.74 -1.87 -13.64
N ALA A 281 -2.99 -3.13 -13.16
CA ALA A 281 -2.26 -4.30 -13.63
C ALA A 281 -2.52 -4.51 -15.12
N LYS A 282 -1.46 -4.75 -15.87
CA LYS A 282 -1.63 -5.26 -17.21
C LYS A 282 -2.33 -6.61 -17.14
N GLU A 283 -3.23 -6.87 -18.06
CA GLU A 283 -3.99 -8.13 -18.09
C GLU A 283 -3.09 -9.36 -18.06
N GLU A 284 -1.91 -9.27 -18.67
CA GLU A 284 -0.90 -10.34 -18.65
C GLU A 284 -0.33 -10.61 -17.24
N ASP A 285 -0.14 -9.57 -16.41
CA ASP A 285 0.36 -9.70 -15.04
C ASP A 285 -0.71 -10.32 -14.14
N VAL A 286 -1.96 -9.89 -14.28
CA VAL A 286 -3.11 -10.51 -13.59
C VAL A 286 -3.24 -11.97 -13.98
N ARG A 287 -3.13 -12.30 -15.27
CA ARG A 287 -3.14 -13.69 -15.77
C ARG A 287 -2.00 -14.50 -15.16
N ALA A 288 -0.79 -13.95 -15.11
CA ALA A 288 0.37 -14.63 -14.52
C ALA A 288 0.16 -14.95 -13.03
N LEU A 289 -0.40 -14.02 -12.25
CA LEU A 289 -0.75 -14.25 -10.85
C LEU A 289 -1.82 -15.32 -10.67
N ARG A 290 -2.87 -15.31 -11.50
CA ARG A 290 -3.92 -16.34 -11.51
C ARG A 290 -3.33 -17.72 -11.81
N GLU A 291 -2.49 -17.83 -12.84
CA GLU A 291 -1.82 -19.07 -13.20
C GLU A 291 -0.91 -19.60 -12.09
N LYS A 292 -0.16 -18.71 -11.43
CA LYS A 292 0.67 -19.06 -10.27
C LYS A 292 -0.18 -19.60 -9.12
N THR A 293 -1.31 -18.96 -8.82
CA THR A 293 -2.24 -19.41 -7.78
C THR A 293 -2.86 -20.74 -8.14
N ALA A 294 -3.37 -20.90 -9.36
CA ALA A 294 -3.93 -22.16 -9.86
C ALA A 294 -2.93 -23.32 -9.76
N SER A 295 -1.68 -23.09 -10.17
CA SER A 295 -0.63 -24.11 -10.10
C SER A 295 -0.30 -24.52 -8.65
N ALA A 296 -0.23 -23.56 -7.74
CA ALA A 296 0.02 -23.83 -6.33
C ALA A 296 -1.13 -24.59 -5.64
N LEU A 297 -2.37 -24.32 -6.04
CA LEU A 297 -3.55 -25.06 -5.58
C LEU A 297 -3.58 -26.48 -6.16
N PHE A 298 -3.35 -26.60 -7.47
CA PHE A 298 -3.35 -27.89 -8.15
C PHE A 298 -2.32 -28.86 -7.58
N ALA A 299 -1.15 -28.37 -7.19
CA ALA A 299 -0.10 -29.17 -6.56
C ALA A 299 -0.50 -29.81 -5.22
N LYS A 300 -1.60 -29.35 -4.60
CA LYS A 300 -2.14 -29.89 -3.34
C LYS A 300 -3.24 -30.95 -3.55
N ILE A 301 -3.64 -31.19 -4.78
CA ILE A 301 -4.74 -32.11 -5.14
C ILE A 301 -4.19 -33.48 -5.46
N ASP A 302 -4.74 -34.52 -4.82
CA ASP A 302 -4.51 -35.89 -5.25
C ASP A 302 -5.56 -36.26 -6.32
N VAL A 303 -5.15 -36.21 -7.57
CA VAL A 303 -6.03 -36.49 -8.72
C VAL A 303 -6.49 -37.95 -8.81
N LYS A 304 -5.91 -38.84 -7.99
CA LYS A 304 -6.27 -40.28 -7.93
C LYS A 304 -7.34 -40.57 -6.88
N VAL A 305 -7.62 -39.62 -5.99
CA VAL A 305 -8.59 -39.79 -4.90
C VAL A 305 -9.82 -38.89 -5.15
N PRO A 306 -10.90 -39.44 -5.70
CA PRO A 306 -12.12 -38.71 -6.04
C PRO A 306 -13.01 -38.53 -4.80
N ASP A 307 -12.59 -37.64 -3.90
CA ASP A 307 -13.33 -37.22 -2.70
C ASP A 307 -13.77 -35.76 -2.76
N ALA A 308 -14.59 -35.36 -1.79
CA ALA A 308 -15.09 -33.98 -1.70
C ALA A 308 -13.97 -32.95 -1.62
N LYS A 309 -12.87 -33.23 -0.92
CA LYS A 309 -11.74 -32.32 -0.75
C LYS A 309 -11.06 -32.04 -2.09
N ASN A 310 -10.73 -33.11 -2.83
CA ASN A 310 -10.01 -32.98 -4.11
C ASN A 310 -10.93 -32.42 -5.21
N VAL A 311 -12.24 -32.80 -5.21
CA VAL A 311 -13.24 -32.14 -6.08
C VAL A 311 -13.36 -30.65 -5.82
N ASN A 312 -13.46 -30.27 -4.56
CA ASN A 312 -13.56 -28.86 -4.20
C ASN A 312 -12.28 -28.10 -4.56
N GLY A 313 -11.12 -28.71 -4.31
CA GLY A 313 -9.83 -28.15 -4.70
C GLY A 313 -9.72 -27.89 -6.20
N ILE A 314 -10.14 -28.87 -7.04
CA ILE A 314 -10.06 -28.66 -8.49
C ILE A 314 -11.08 -27.63 -8.98
N LEU A 315 -12.27 -27.54 -8.38
CA LEU A 315 -13.23 -26.47 -8.69
C LEU A 315 -12.64 -25.09 -8.37
N GLU A 316 -11.92 -24.97 -7.25
CA GLU A 316 -11.20 -23.75 -6.90
C GLU A 316 -10.11 -23.41 -7.94
N VAL A 317 -9.31 -24.39 -8.38
CA VAL A 317 -8.32 -24.21 -9.46
C VAL A 317 -8.97 -23.69 -10.73
N LEU A 318 -10.13 -24.24 -11.13
CA LEU A 318 -10.83 -23.83 -12.35
C LEU A 318 -11.30 -22.37 -12.30
N SER A 319 -11.52 -21.81 -11.13
CA SER A 319 -11.86 -20.38 -10.99
C SER A 319 -10.70 -19.45 -11.38
N TYR A 320 -9.46 -19.89 -11.26
CA TYR A 320 -8.28 -19.14 -11.64
C TYR A 320 -7.84 -19.45 -13.09
N SER A 321 -7.88 -20.72 -13.49
CA SER A 321 -7.35 -21.15 -14.78
C SER A 321 -8.04 -22.42 -15.31
N LYS A 322 -8.27 -22.44 -16.62
CA LYS A 322 -8.90 -23.57 -17.35
C LYS A 322 -7.91 -24.30 -18.27
N LYS A 323 -6.68 -24.54 -17.80
CA LYS A 323 -5.73 -25.34 -18.58
C LYS A 323 -6.27 -26.74 -18.85
N PRO A 324 -5.93 -27.35 -20.00
CA PRO A 324 -6.39 -28.72 -20.35
C PRO A 324 -6.15 -29.74 -19.24
N ALA A 325 -5.00 -29.69 -18.57
CA ALA A 325 -4.69 -30.61 -17.47
C ALA A 325 -5.65 -30.46 -16.28
N TYR A 326 -6.05 -29.19 -15.94
CA TYR A 326 -6.99 -28.93 -14.85
C TYR A 326 -8.41 -29.39 -15.19
N LEU A 327 -8.85 -29.14 -16.42
CA LEU A 327 -10.13 -29.65 -16.93
C LEU A 327 -10.20 -31.16 -16.92
N ALA A 328 -9.16 -31.83 -17.37
CA ALA A 328 -9.09 -33.31 -17.37
C ALA A 328 -9.14 -33.89 -15.95
N ALA A 329 -8.41 -33.27 -15.01
CA ALA A 329 -8.45 -33.64 -13.60
C ALA A 329 -9.84 -33.42 -12.98
N ALA A 330 -10.52 -32.33 -13.31
CA ALA A 330 -11.87 -32.06 -12.86
C ALA A 330 -12.88 -33.09 -13.36
N GLN A 331 -12.81 -33.45 -14.63
CA GLN A 331 -13.66 -34.52 -15.21
C GLN A 331 -13.47 -35.85 -14.47
N SER A 332 -12.22 -36.27 -14.27
CA SER A 332 -11.91 -37.55 -13.59
C SER A 332 -12.36 -37.54 -12.12
N LEU A 333 -12.03 -36.51 -11.37
CA LEU A 333 -12.39 -36.39 -9.95
C LEU A 333 -13.90 -36.30 -9.76
N CYS A 334 -14.60 -35.51 -10.57
CA CYS A 334 -16.06 -35.38 -10.50
C CYS A 334 -16.76 -36.68 -10.86
N ALA A 335 -16.32 -37.39 -11.90
CA ALA A 335 -16.89 -38.68 -12.29
C ALA A 335 -16.69 -39.76 -11.22
N GLY A 336 -15.49 -39.84 -10.63
CA GLY A 336 -15.21 -40.76 -9.54
C GLY A 336 -16.01 -40.50 -8.28
N TYR A 337 -16.11 -39.21 -7.88
CA TYR A 337 -16.90 -38.81 -6.70
C TYR A 337 -18.42 -39.01 -6.92
N ASP A 338 -18.91 -38.78 -8.13
CA ASP A 338 -20.29 -39.06 -8.53
C ASP A 338 -20.62 -40.56 -8.38
N ALA A 339 -19.77 -41.43 -8.92
CA ALA A 339 -19.93 -42.85 -8.78
C ALA A 339 -19.92 -43.34 -7.33
N TRP A 340 -19.01 -42.78 -6.51
CA TRP A 340 -18.96 -43.09 -5.08
C TRP A 340 -20.21 -42.65 -4.35
N LEU A 341 -20.71 -41.39 -4.56
CA LEU A 341 -21.93 -40.89 -3.94
C LEU A 341 -23.14 -41.77 -4.28
N LYS A 342 -23.26 -42.26 -5.51
CA LYS A 342 -24.34 -43.17 -5.96
C LYS A 342 -24.29 -44.56 -5.32
N SER A 343 -23.14 -44.96 -4.80
CA SER A 343 -22.98 -46.24 -4.09
C SER A 343 -23.30 -46.18 -2.60
N LEU A 344 -23.53 -45.00 -2.03
CA LEU A 344 -23.72 -44.80 -0.60
C LEU A 344 -25.11 -45.27 -0.12
N SER A 345 -25.15 -45.87 1.07
CA SER A 345 -26.40 -46.09 1.80
C SER A 345 -27.03 -44.76 2.26
N SER A 346 -28.34 -44.77 2.54
CA SER A 346 -29.00 -43.57 3.07
C SER A 346 -28.41 -43.04 4.39
N LYS A 347 -27.82 -43.93 5.21
CA LYS A 347 -27.09 -43.58 6.43
C LYS A 347 -25.80 -42.81 6.13
N ASP A 348 -25.04 -43.33 5.15
CA ASP A 348 -23.77 -42.74 4.75
C ASP A 348 -23.96 -41.40 4.02
N VAL A 349 -25.01 -41.28 3.22
CA VAL A 349 -25.44 -40.00 2.62
C VAL A 349 -25.70 -38.95 3.71
N ALA A 350 -26.40 -39.34 4.79
CA ALA A 350 -26.67 -38.44 5.92
C ALA A 350 -25.39 -38.01 6.66
N ALA A 351 -24.44 -38.92 6.81
CA ALA A 351 -23.12 -38.64 7.40
C ALA A 351 -22.29 -37.65 6.54
N ASN A 352 -22.49 -37.65 5.23
CA ASN A 352 -21.79 -36.78 4.30
C ASN A 352 -22.52 -35.48 3.95
N ARG A 353 -23.58 -35.11 4.70
CA ARG A 353 -24.45 -33.97 4.43
C ARG A 353 -23.68 -32.67 4.19
N THR A 354 -22.72 -32.36 5.05
CA THR A 354 -21.93 -31.12 4.97
C THR A 354 -21.11 -31.05 3.69
N TYR A 355 -20.50 -32.15 3.31
CA TYR A 355 -19.71 -32.25 2.07
C TYR A 355 -20.59 -32.16 0.83
N ILE A 356 -21.74 -32.82 0.81
CA ILE A 356 -22.70 -32.75 -0.29
C ILE A 356 -23.19 -31.31 -0.50
N ALA A 357 -23.65 -30.66 0.56
CA ALA A 357 -24.12 -29.27 0.50
C ALA A 357 -23.01 -28.28 0.11
N GLY A 358 -21.81 -28.47 0.68
CA GLY A 358 -20.66 -27.62 0.40
C GLY A 358 -20.19 -27.74 -1.04
N THR A 359 -20.05 -28.97 -1.56
CA THR A 359 -19.63 -29.20 -2.97
C THR A 359 -20.67 -28.65 -3.94
N LEU A 360 -21.97 -28.84 -3.67
CA LEU A 360 -23.03 -28.25 -4.49
C LEU A 360 -22.94 -26.72 -4.54
N LYS A 361 -22.72 -26.07 -3.38
CA LYS A 361 -22.54 -24.60 -3.31
C LYS A 361 -21.35 -24.14 -4.18
N GLY A 362 -20.27 -24.93 -4.23
CA GLY A 362 -19.13 -24.61 -5.09
C GLY A 362 -19.47 -24.64 -6.56
N PHE A 363 -20.20 -25.64 -7.02
CA PHE A 363 -20.71 -25.66 -8.40
C PHE A 363 -21.58 -24.43 -8.68
N ASP A 364 -22.48 -24.08 -7.78
CA ASP A 364 -23.38 -22.94 -7.96
C ASP A 364 -22.63 -21.60 -8.04
N VAL A 365 -21.55 -21.42 -7.27
CA VAL A 365 -20.66 -20.25 -7.38
C VAL A 365 -20.00 -20.18 -8.76
N LEU A 366 -19.44 -21.28 -9.23
CA LEU A 366 -18.74 -21.33 -10.53
C LEU A 366 -19.69 -21.12 -11.71
N ILE A 367 -20.90 -21.68 -11.63
CA ILE A 367 -21.95 -21.52 -12.65
C ILE A 367 -22.42 -20.06 -12.69
N ARG A 368 -22.74 -19.48 -11.53
CA ARG A 368 -23.15 -18.06 -11.42
C ARG A 368 -22.11 -17.13 -12.04
N ASN A 369 -20.84 -17.42 -11.83
CA ASN A 369 -19.73 -16.64 -12.36
C ASN A 369 -19.31 -17.07 -13.79
N LYS A 370 -20.07 -17.94 -14.45
CA LYS A 370 -19.81 -18.41 -15.82
C LYS A 370 -18.43 -19.08 -16.01
N VAL A 371 -17.89 -19.63 -14.94
CA VAL A 371 -16.65 -20.39 -14.99
C VAL A 371 -16.89 -21.76 -15.63
N ILE A 372 -18.00 -22.42 -15.26
CA ILE A 372 -18.45 -23.70 -15.83
C ILE A 372 -19.93 -23.59 -16.22
N GLY A 373 -20.36 -24.49 -17.11
CA GLY A 373 -21.79 -24.70 -17.45
C GLY A 373 -22.49 -25.53 -16.39
N ALA A 374 -23.81 -25.43 -16.33
CA ALA A 374 -24.62 -26.18 -15.36
C ALA A 374 -24.54 -27.69 -15.58
N ASP A 375 -24.34 -28.10 -16.82
CA ASP A 375 -24.34 -29.54 -17.25
C ASP A 375 -22.94 -30.09 -17.57
N ASP A 376 -21.90 -29.30 -17.33
CA ASP A 376 -20.51 -29.72 -17.62
C ASP A 376 -20.07 -30.95 -16.79
N TYR A 377 -20.69 -31.11 -15.60
CA TYR A 377 -20.36 -32.21 -14.68
C TYR A 377 -21.62 -32.86 -14.12
N PRO A 378 -21.91 -34.17 -14.44
CA PRO A 378 -23.07 -34.91 -13.92
C PRO A 378 -23.16 -34.97 -12.39
N LEU A 379 -22.02 -34.89 -11.71
CA LEU A 379 -21.90 -34.85 -10.25
C LEU A 379 -22.83 -33.77 -9.62
N ARG A 380 -23.01 -32.60 -10.26
CA ARG A 380 -23.87 -31.53 -9.74
C ARG A 380 -25.32 -32.03 -9.58
N ALA A 381 -25.86 -32.69 -10.56
CA ALA A 381 -27.24 -33.22 -10.50
C ALA A 381 -27.41 -34.22 -9.35
N THR A 382 -26.43 -35.10 -9.16
CA THR A 382 -26.40 -36.06 -8.04
C THR A 382 -26.36 -35.34 -6.68
N LEU A 383 -25.51 -34.33 -6.51
CA LEU A 383 -25.42 -33.54 -5.30
C LEU A 383 -26.73 -32.79 -5.01
N GLU A 384 -27.37 -32.25 -6.05
CA GLU A 384 -28.66 -31.56 -5.92
C GLU A 384 -29.76 -32.53 -5.47
N GLN A 385 -29.84 -33.71 -6.08
CA GLN A 385 -30.81 -34.74 -5.69
C GLN A 385 -30.60 -35.18 -4.25
N LEU A 386 -29.37 -35.54 -3.85
CA LEU A 386 -29.06 -35.96 -2.48
C LEU A 386 -29.32 -34.84 -1.47
N ASN A 387 -28.98 -33.59 -1.77
CA ASN A 387 -29.24 -32.47 -0.90
C ASN A 387 -30.77 -32.21 -0.69
N LYS A 388 -31.55 -32.36 -1.75
CA LYS A 388 -33.05 -32.31 -1.64
C LYS A 388 -33.60 -33.43 -0.76
N GLN A 389 -33.06 -34.64 -0.87
CA GLN A 389 -33.48 -35.79 -0.01
C GLN A 389 -33.14 -35.54 1.45
N LEU A 390 -31.98 -34.98 1.75
CA LEU A 390 -31.52 -34.67 3.11
C LEU A 390 -32.33 -33.54 3.76
N ASN A 391 -32.91 -32.64 2.96
CA ASN A 391 -33.75 -31.52 3.46
C ASN A 391 -35.25 -31.85 3.58
N LYS A 392 -35.74 -32.91 2.91
CA LYS A 392 -37.13 -33.40 3.05
C LYS A 392 -37.35 -34.19 4.34
N LYS A 393 -36.28 -34.67 5.01
CA LYS A 393 -36.37 -35.45 6.25
C LYS A 393 -36.24 -34.59 7.53
N LYS A 394 -36.34 -33.26 7.41
CA LYS A 394 -36.56 -32.31 8.49
C LYS A 394 -38.02 -31.89 8.52
#